data_50014d2ffd58bdfa6cc9b9eab36cbfd7
#
_entry.id   50014d2ffd58bdfa6cc9b9eab36cbfd7
#
_cell.length_a   1.000
_cell.length_b   1.000
_cell.length_c   1.000
_cell.angle_alpha   90.00
_cell.angle_beta   90.00
_cell.angle_gamma   90.00
#
_symmetry.space_group_name_H-M   'P 1'
#
loop_
_entity.id
_entity.type
_entity.pdbx_description
1 polymer ?
#
loop_
_entity_poly.entity_id
_entity_poly.type
_entity_poly.pdbx_seq_one_letter_code
_entity_poly.pdbx_strand_id
1 'polypeptide(L)'
;MAGMMAASMALSLAACGGSAASSAASAADSTSGAASTSTAASTSSNEQVTLRFAWWGGDERANATMEVINKFMEENPNIKIEAEYGSSDGYHDKLATQLASGTAADIVQVDPETMPTFVSTGDYFLDYKDYDFDLSNFDPNYIGLRVNGNFDGKQLGLPTGIAGPALVVNEELAEKYGIDFNTQYTWDQFIEWGKQVHEADPDTYLLCTNKEYVTNLVFFTYMKQLTGKTIFDADSKEFNYTEEDIQNCLDLVKSLYDNNVCAPASYSSAYSNDDLQSDPNWIAGKYVCTFAYISTINVMTAANEGATYGTGYLPLLDGAKDNGWACNCPQVLAVTSTCKAPEAAMKFLDYFFNSDYAESTLACVRSVPPTAKAREICEKDGTLDPNMMNAANIASGYSGLTNDKYSSAPESKQIIADTIEAVGYGTTDPASAASDMYKQLSNYISAQ
;
A
#
# COMPACT_ATOMS: atom_id res chain seq x y z
N MET A 1 27.52 19.15 -42.32
CA MET A 1 26.67 20.10 -43.03
C MET A 1 25.48 20.32 -42.12
N ALA A 2 25.45 21.32 -41.28
CA ALA A 2 24.89 22.65 -41.50
C ALA A 2 23.37 22.53 -41.82
N GLY A 3 22.48 23.06 -41.05
CA GLY A 3 22.40 24.34 -40.55
C GLY A 3 21.32 24.60 -39.50
N MET A 4 21.64 25.54 -38.65
CA MET A 4 20.80 26.26 -37.72
C MET A 4 19.64 26.99 -38.43
N MET A 5 18.52 27.16 -37.70
CA MET A 5 17.77 28.42 -37.76
C MET A 5 17.07 28.68 -36.42
N ALA A 6 17.54 29.68 -35.75
CA ALA A 6 16.90 30.39 -34.67
C ALA A 6 15.96 31.45 -35.22
N ALA A 7 14.81 31.63 -34.61
CA ALA A 7 14.01 32.87 -34.79
C ALA A 7 13.44 33.28 -33.45
N SER A 8 14.05 34.30 -32.92
CA SER A 8 13.60 35.16 -31.83
C SER A 8 12.54 36.16 -32.33
N MET A 9 11.49 36.41 -31.56
CA MET A 9 10.75 37.67 -31.62
C MET A 9 10.34 38.13 -30.23
N ALA A 10 10.71 39.38 -29.96
CA ALA A 10 10.58 40.08 -28.72
C ALA A 10 9.35 41.03 -28.71
N LEU A 11 8.92 41.29 -27.51
CA LEU A 11 8.29 42.52 -26.97
C LEU A 11 7.19 43.29 -27.73
N SER A 12 6.09 43.52 -27.00
CA SER A 12 5.55 44.90 -26.88
C SER A 12 4.78 45.11 -25.58
N LEU A 13 5.33 45.97 -24.72
CA LEU A 13 4.63 46.70 -23.66
C LEU A 13 3.70 47.75 -24.28
N ALA A 14 2.53 47.90 -23.65
CA ALA A 14 1.81 49.19 -23.72
C ALA A 14 1.12 49.40 -22.37
N ALA A 15 1.59 50.45 -21.67
CA ALA A 15 0.99 51.03 -20.48
C ALA A 15 0.18 52.25 -20.90
N CYS A 16 -0.94 52.52 -20.17
CA CYS A 16 -1.59 53.80 -19.92
C CYS A 16 -2.71 53.51 -18.90
N GLY A 17 -2.84 54.08 -17.73
CA GLY A 17 -2.55 55.42 -17.24
C GLY A 17 -3.82 56.24 -17.01
N GLY A 18 -4.09 56.69 -15.78
CA GLY A 18 -5.09 57.68 -15.45
C GLY A 18 -6.05 57.24 -14.32
N SER A 19 -5.87 57.55 -13.13
CA SER A 19 -5.90 58.70 -12.21
C SER A 19 -7.27 59.19 -11.79
N ALA A 20 -7.50 59.11 -10.47
CA ALA A 20 -8.00 60.10 -9.51
C ALA A 20 -9.51 60.45 -9.57
N ALA A 21 -10.21 60.74 -8.53
CA ALA A 21 -10.00 61.15 -7.15
C ALA A 21 -11.35 61.18 -6.41
N SER A 22 -11.32 60.91 -5.16
CA SER A 22 -11.65 61.67 -3.95
C SER A 22 -13.13 62.12 -3.77
N SER A 23 -13.74 61.87 -2.66
CA SER A 23 -13.81 62.55 -1.39
C SER A 23 -15.01 62.03 -0.58
N ALA A 24 -14.84 61.64 0.58
CA ALA A 24 -14.81 62.26 1.89
C ALA A 24 -16.17 62.56 2.51
N ALA A 25 -16.33 62.03 3.73
CA ALA A 25 -16.98 62.55 4.92
C ALA A 25 -18.50 62.58 4.97
N SER A 26 -19.21 62.30 6.04
CA SER A 26 -19.04 62.50 7.47
C SER A 26 -20.22 61.91 8.25
N ALA A 27 -19.91 61.27 9.34
CA ALA A 27 -20.38 61.38 10.70
C ALA A 27 -21.88 61.33 11.11
N ALA A 28 -22.06 60.54 12.16
CA ALA A 28 -22.84 60.70 13.40
C ALA A 28 -24.36 60.47 13.31
N ASP A 29 -25.02 59.79 14.19
CA ASP A 29 -24.98 59.51 15.62
C ASP A 29 -26.30 58.85 16.05
N SER A 30 -26.20 58.10 17.13
CA SER A 30 -27.16 57.89 18.19
C SER A 30 -28.37 56.94 18.08
N THR A 31 -28.22 55.90 18.90
CA THR A 31 -29.13 55.34 19.96
C THR A 31 -30.52 54.85 19.61
N SER A 32 -30.81 53.62 19.89
CA SER A 32 -31.45 53.13 21.12
C SER A 32 -31.94 51.67 20.96
N GLY A 33 -31.86 50.92 22.04
CA GLY A 33 -32.09 49.49 22.12
C GLY A 33 -33.53 49.06 21.91
N ALA A 34 -33.61 47.81 21.47
CA ALA A 34 -34.72 46.91 21.77
C ALA A 34 -34.20 45.46 21.77
N ALA A 35 -34.32 44.81 22.88
CA ALA A 35 -34.10 43.38 23.02
C ALA A 35 -35.14 42.65 22.17
N SER A 36 -34.63 41.86 21.19
CA SER A 36 -35.45 40.87 20.50
C SER A 36 -34.79 39.52 20.70
N THR A 37 -35.50 38.66 21.42
CA THR A 37 -35.29 37.23 21.47
C THR A 37 -35.27 36.68 20.05
N SER A 38 -34.07 36.37 19.55
CA SER A 38 -33.94 35.62 18.31
C SER A 38 -34.06 34.15 18.62
N THR A 39 -35.18 33.56 18.30
CA THR A 39 -35.34 32.17 17.97
C THR A 39 -34.31 31.86 16.89
N ALA A 40 -33.36 30.98 17.21
CA ALA A 40 -32.45 30.43 16.21
C ALA A 40 -33.29 29.63 15.20
N ALA A 41 -33.63 30.27 14.10
CA ALA A 41 -34.05 29.56 12.91
C ALA A 41 -32.76 28.95 12.32
N SER A 42 -32.67 27.62 12.30
CA SER A 42 -31.74 26.89 11.48
C SER A 42 -32.01 27.25 10.02
N THR A 43 -31.31 28.25 9.51
CA THR A 43 -31.19 28.49 8.06
C THR A 43 -30.36 27.36 7.51
N SER A 44 -30.96 26.38 6.87
CA SER A 44 -30.30 25.52 5.91
C SER A 44 -29.79 26.44 4.80
N SER A 45 -28.52 26.83 4.89
CA SER A 45 -27.85 27.60 3.82
C SER A 45 -27.76 26.68 2.61
N ASN A 46 -28.49 27.03 1.57
CA ASN A 46 -28.43 26.43 0.23
C ASN A 46 -27.14 26.90 -0.49
N GLU A 47 -26.03 27.04 0.24
CA GLU A 47 -24.75 27.49 -0.30
C GLU A 47 -24.09 26.28 -0.97
N GLN A 48 -23.78 26.45 -2.25
CA GLN A 48 -23.09 25.42 -3.04
C GLN A 48 -21.65 25.29 -2.57
N VAL A 49 -21.27 24.10 -2.15
CA VAL A 49 -19.91 23.73 -1.77
C VAL A 49 -19.23 23.05 -2.96
N THR A 50 -18.01 23.45 -3.26
CA THR A 50 -17.16 22.74 -4.25
C THR A 50 -15.98 22.14 -3.52
N LEU A 51 -15.78 20.83 -3.68
CA LEU A 51 -14.64 20.05 -3.20
C LEU A 51 -13.79 19.61 -4.38
N ARG A 52 -12.48 19.57 -4.18
CA ARG A 52 -11.52 18.98 -5.12
C ARG A 52 -11.07 17.63 -4.59
N PHE A 53 -11.11 16.60 -5.43
CA PHE A 53 -10.64 15.27 -5.06
C PHE A 53 -9.54 14.82 -6.02
N ALA A 54 -8.33 14.57 -5.48
CA ALA A 54 -7.16 14.16 -6.25
C ALA A 54 -6.74 12.72 -5.95
N TRP A 55 -6.51 11.93 -7.03
CA TRP A 55 -6.02 10.55 -6.93
C TRP A 55 -5.21 10.12 -8.16
N TRP A 56 -4.50 8.99 -8.03
CA TRP A 56 -3.87 8.32 -9.18
C TRP A 56 -4.47 6.92 -9.38
N GLY A 57 -4.41 6.42 -10.60
CA GLY A 57 -4.83 5.07 -10.96
C GLY A 57 -5.14 4.93 -12.44
N GLY A 58 -5.36 3.68 -12.87
CA GLY A 58 -5.79 3.38 -14.24
C GLY A 58 -7.25 3.74 -14.50
N ASP A 59 -7.66 3.56 -15.74
CA ASP A 59 -8.99 3.95 -16.24
C ASP A 59 -10.14 3.27 -15.50
N GLU A 60 -9.99 2.00 -15.12
CA GLU A 60 -11.01 1.27 -14.37
C GLU A 60 -11.30 1.92 -13.01
N ARG A 61 -10.23 2.24 -12.25
CA ARG A 61 -10.35 2.97 -10.98
C ARG A 61 -10.96 4.36 -11.16
N ALA A 62 -10.52 5.06 -12.21
CA ALA A 62 -11.04 6.40 -12.50
C ALA A 62 -12.53 6.36 -12.83
N ASN A 63 -12.96 5.44 -13.69
CA ASN A 63 -14.36 5.29 -14.10
C ASN A 63 -15.26 4.95 -12.90
N ALA A 64 -14.90 3.96 -12.09
CA ALA A 64 -15.67 3.58 -10.90
C ALA A 64 -15.74 4.74 -9.88
N THR A 65 -14.61 5.44 -9.65
CA THR A 65 -14.58 6.60 -8.74
C THR A 65 -15.49 7.74 -9.26
N MET A 66 -15.45 8.03 -10.56
CA MET A 66 -16.31 9.05 -11.18
C MET A 66 -17.79 8.69 -11.11
N GLU A 67 -18.13 7.40 -11.25
CA GLU A 67 -19.51 6.94 -11.11
C GLU A 67 -20.03 7.18 -9.70
N VAL A 68 -19.26 6.85 -8.67
CA VAL A 68 -19.59 7.14 -7.26
C VAL A 68 -19.73 8.64 -7.01
N ILE A 69 -18.81 9.47 -7.52
CA ILE A 69 -18.87 10.94 -7.42
C ILE A 69 -20.15 11.47 -8.03
N ASN A 70 -20.49 11.03 -9.23
CA ASN A 70 -21.68 11.50 -9.93
C ASN A 70 -22.96 11.13 -9.16
N LYS A 71 -23.03 9.89 -8.66
CA LYS A 71 -24.17 9.43 -7.86
C LYS A 71 -24.31 10.21 -6.56
N PHE A 72 -23.20 10.45 -5.86
CA PHE A 72 -23.23 11.29 -4.65
C PHE A 72 -23.72 12.71 -4.94
N MET A 73 -23.27 13.33 -6.05
CA MET A 73 -23.71 14.68 -6.44
C MET A 73 -25.20 14.73 -6.83
N GLU A 74 -25.75 13.67 -7.43
CA GLU A 74 -27.19 13.55 -7.68
C GLU A 74 -27.99 13.58 -6.38
N GLU A 75 -27.52 12.88 -5.35
CA GLU A 75 -28.16 12.79 -4.04
C GLU A 75 -27.89 14.02 -3.16
N ASN A 76 -26.83 14.76 -3.45
CA ASN A 76 -26.39 15.94 -2.70
C ASN A 76 -26.13 17.14 -3.62
N PRO A 77 -27.17 17.73 -4.24
CA PRO A 77 -27.01 18.73 -5.30
C PRO A 77 -26.36 20.04 -4.86
N ASN A 78 -26.23 20.26 -3.55
CA ASN A 78 -25.50 21.40 -2.97
C ASN A 78 -23.98 21.14 -2.83
N ILE A 79 -23.49 19.92 -3.09
CA ILE A 79 -22.06 19.58 -3.03
C ILE A 79 -21.60 19.20 -4.44
N LYS A 80 -20.64 19.95 -4.96
CA LYS A 80 -19.97 19.65 -6.22
C LYS A 80 -18.60 19.06 -5.92
N ILE A 81 -18.22 17.99 -6.63
CA ILE A 81 -16.87 17.41 -6.54
C ILE A 81 -16.17 17.56 -7.89
N GLU A 82 -15.00 18.19 -7.88
CA GLU A 82 -14.10 18.33 -9.02
C GLU A 82 -12.99 17.29 -8.91
N ALA A 83 -12.96 16.40 -9.90
CA ALA A 83 -12.03 15.29 -9.95
C ALA A 83 -10.69 15.69 -10.58
N GLU A 84 -9.58 15.34 -9.94
CA GLU A 84 -8.21 15.53 -10.42
C GLU A 84 -7.50 14.17 -10.39
N TYR A 85 -7.38 13.49 -11.52
CA TYR A 85 -6.74 12.17 -11.55
C TYR A 85 -5.78 12.00 -12.74
N GLY A 86 -4.86 11.04 -12.59
CA GLY A 86 -3.85 10.74 -13.61
C GLY A 86 -2.98 9.54 -13.23
N SER A 87 -1.79 9.46 -13.83
CA SER A 87 -0.81 8.44 -13.49
C SER A 87 -0.17 8.69 -12.12
N SER A 88 0.50 7.68 -11.57
CA SER A 88 1.28 7.81 -10.32
C SER A 88 2.57 8.63 -10.50
N ASP A 89 3.07 8.77 -11.74
CA ASP A 89 4.31 9.45 -12.02
C ASP A 89 4.27 10.92 -11.57
N GLY A 90 5.16 11.29 -10.66
CA GLY A 90 5.28 12.65 -10.13
C GLY A 90 4.11 13.10 -9.26
N TYR A 91 3.12 12.25 -8.99
CA TYR A 91 1.95 12.60 -8.18
C TYR A 91 2.36 13.01 -6.76
N HIS A 92 3.22 12.24 -6.09
CA HIS A 92 3.63 12.51 -4.71
C HIS A 92 4.49 13.77 -4.59
N ASP A 93 5.37 14.06 -5.56
CA ASP A 93 6.18 15.28 -5.58
C ASP A 93 5.29 16.53 -5.76
N LYS A 94 4.29 16.41 -6.65
CA LYS A 94 3.28 17.45 -6.84
C LYS A 94 2.47 17.64 -5.55
N LEU A 95 2.00 16.57 -4.92
CA LEU A 95 1.24 16.63 -3.68
C LEU A 95 2.06 17.25 -2.55
N ALA A 96 3.32 16.85 -2.38
CA ALA A 96 4.23 17.45 -1.38
C ALA A 96 4.33 18.98 -1.54
N THR A 97 4.52 19.43 -2.78
CA THR A 97 4.58 20.86 -3.10
C THR A 97 3.26 21.58 -2.80
N GLN A 98 2.13 20.94 -3.13
CA GLN A 98 0.80 21.50 -2.91
C GLN A 98 0.42 21.54 -1.42
N LEU A 99 0.77 20.53 -0.63
CA LEU A 99 0.58 20.52 0.83
C LEU A 99 1.39 21.65 1.48
N ALA A 100 2.67 21.78 1.14
CA ALA A 100 3.54 22.83 1.69
C ALA A 100 3.08 24.25 1.33
N SER A 101 2.46 24.43 0.16
CA SER A 101 1.93 25.74 -0.30
C SER A 101 0.47 25.99 0.09
N GLY A 102 -0.22 25.01 0.69
CA GLY A 102 -1.63 25.12 1.03
C GLY A 102 -2.58 25.15 -0.18
N THR A 103 -2.17 24.56 -1.30
CA THR A 103 -2.94 24.49 -2.56
C THR A 103 -3.40 23.09 -2.95
N ALA A 104 -3.18 22.11 -2.10
CA ALA A 104 -3.63 20.75 -2.32
C ALA A 104 -5.15 20.67 -2.50
N ALA A 105 -5.64 19.59 -3.13
CA ALA A 105 -7.06 19.28 -3.19
C ALA A 105 -7.62 19.04 -1.78
N ASP A 106 -8.93 19.20 -1.60
CA ASP A 106 -9.60 19.00 -0.31
C ASP A 106 -9.52 17.54 0.16
N ILE A 107 -9.65 16.61 -0.78
CA ILE A 107 -9.49 15.16 -0.57
C ILE A 107 -8.34 14.69 -1.44
N VAL A 108 -7.40 13.96 -0.86
CA VAL A 108 -6.22 13.45 -1.55
C VAL A 108 -6.01 11.96 -1.28
N GLN A 109 -5.59 11.25 -2.31
CA GLN A 109 -5.07 9.90 -2.17
C GLN A 109 -3.58 9.97 -1.84
N VAL A 110 -3.14 9.24 -0.84
CA VAL A 110 -1.75 9.23 -0.37
C VAL A 110 -1.25 7.78 -0.34
N ASP A 111 0.00 7.59 -0.72
CA ASP A 111 0.69 6.32 -0.57
C ASP A 111 1.01 6.08 0.93
N PRO A 112 0.72 4.90 1.48
CA PRO A 112 0.99 4.59 2.88
C PRO A 112 2.46 4.74 3.26
N GLU A 113 3.40 4.52 2.33
CA GLU A 113 4.84 4.71 2.58
C GLU A 113 5.23 6.20 2.63
N THR A 114 4.48 7.08 1.96
CA THR A 114 4.72 8.53 1.91
C THR A 114 4.01 9.29 3.04
N MET A 115 2.88 8.77 3.51
CA MET A 115 2.06 9.41 4.55
C MET A 115 2.85 9.80 5.81
N PRO A 116 3.75 8.95 6.38
CA PRO A 116 4.57 9.30 7.53
C PRO A 116 5.44 10.53 7.31
N THR A 117 5.97 10.70 6.10
CA THR A 117 6.79 11.87 5.74
C THR A 117 5.95 13.15 5.79
N PHE A 118 4.75 13.13 5.23
CA PHE A 118 3.86 14.30 5.27
C PHE A 118 3.47 14.65 6.71
N VAL A 119 3.07 13.65 7.51
CA VAL A 119 2.68 13.86 8.92
C VAL A 119 3.84 14.42 9.76
N SER A 120 5.08 14.04 9.47
CA SER A 120 6.26 14.56 10.19
C SER A 120 6.65 15.99 9.81
N THR A 121 6.19 16.49 8.65
CA THR A 121 6.57 17.80 8.13
C THR A 121 5.52 18.88 8.35
N GLY A 122 4.29 18.52 8.73
CA GLY A 122 3.24 19.50 9.03
C GLY A 122 1.88 18.88 9.36
N ASP A 123 1.00 19.69 9.91
CA ASP A 123 -0.40 19.31 10.21
C ASP A 123 -1.26 19.46 8.95
N TYR A 124 -1.01 18.61 7.96
CA TYR A 124 -1.65 18.71 6.65
C TYR A 124 -3.02 18.03 6.55
N PHE A 125 -3.37 17.15 7.48
CA PHE A 125 -4.57 16.31 7.39
C PHE A 125 -5.45 16.45 8.62
N LEU A 126 -6.76 16.32 8.40
CA LEU A 126 -7.77 16.34 9.44
C LEU A 126 -7.93 14.96 10.09
N ASP A 127 -8.27 14.92 11.37
CA ASP A 127 -8.60 13.68 12.07
C ASP A 127 -10.06 13.31 11.78
N TYR A 128 -10.30 12.15 11.19
CA TYR A 128 -11.66 11.63 10.93
C TYR A 128 -12.50 11.52 12.20
N LYS A 129 -11.86 11.31 13.35
CA LYS A 129 -12.54 11.16 14.66
C LYS A 129 -13.15 12.47 15.18
N ASP A 130 -12.75 13.60 14.64
CA ASP A 130 -13.30 14.92 15.00
C ASP A 130 -14.60 15.22 14.26
N TYR A 131 -15.06 14.33 13.35
CA TYR A 131 -16.22 14.54 12.50
C TYR A 131 -17.23 13.40 12.65
N ASP A 132 -18.46 13.62 12.15
CA ASP A 132 -19.50 12.61 12.04
C ASP A 132 -19.19 11.66 10.85
N PHE A 133 -18.33 10.67 11.13
CA PHE A 133 -17.88 9.66 10.17
C PHE A 133 -18.02 8.26 10.79
N ASP A 134 -18.68 7.33 10.08
CA ASP A 134 -18.88 5.98 10.59
C ASP A 134 -17.66 5.09 10.35
N LEU A 135 -16.88 4.86 11.40
CA LEU A 135 -15.74 3.94 11.41
C LEU A 135 -16.10 2.50 11.78
N SER A 136 -17.39 2.21 12.10
CA SER A 136 -17.80 0.91 12.65
C SER A 136 -17.66 -0.27 11.67
N ASN A 137 -17.64 0.03 10.35
CA ASN A 137 -17.45 -0.98 9.31
C ASN A 137 -15.99 -1.37 9.07
N PHE A 138 -15.04 -0.64 9.65
CA PHE A 138 -13.61 -0.95 9.59
C PHE A 138 -13.19 -1.82 10.77
N ASP A 139 -12.25 -2.74 10.54
CA ASP A 139 -11.57 -3.40 11.65
C ASP A 139 -10.71 -2.37 12.42
N PRO A 140 -10.95 -2.17 13.74
CA PRO A 140 -10.23 -1.16 14.51
C PRO A 140 -8.72 -1.45 14.64
N ASN A 141 -8.30 -2.73 14.59
CA ASN A 141 -6.89 -3.08 14.61
C ASN A 141 -6.25 -2.69 13.28
N TYR A 142 -6.94 -2.95 12.16
CA TYR A 142 -6.47 -2.63 10.83
C TYR A 142 -6.29 -1.11 10.62
N ILE A 143 -7.34 -0.32 10.88
CA ILE A 143 -7.23 1.14 10.75
C ILE A 143 -6.36 1.77 11.85
N GLY A 144 -6.15 1.07 12.96
CA GLY A 144 -5.25 1.49 14.06
C GLY A 144 -3.76 1.44 13.72
N LEU A 145 -3.37 0.80 12.62
CA LEU A 145 -1.97 0.74 12.19
C LEU A 145 -1.51 2.08 11.60
N ARG A 146 -0.27 2.46 11.89
CA ARG A 146 0.35 3.69 11.37
C ARG A 146 0.34 3.73 9.84
N VAL A 147 0.64 2.61 9.20
CA VAL A 147 0.64 2.45 7.74
C VAL A 147 -0.76 2.64 7.13
N ASN A 148 -1.81 2.45 7.90
CA ASN A 148 -3.20 2.61 7.48
C ASN A 148 -3.80 3.96 7.91
N GLY A 149 -2.94 4.96 8.18
CA GLY A 149 -3.34 6.35 8.39
C GLY A 149 -3.56 6.74 9.85
N ASN A 150 -3.23 5.87 10.83
CA ASN A 150 -3.30 6.22 12.25
C ASN A 150 -1.95 6.74 12.77
N PHE A 151 -1.93 7.95 13.29
CA PHE A 151 -0.75 8.58 13.86
C PHE A 151 -1.07 9.12 15.24
N ASP A 152 -0.42 8.56 16.25
CA ASP A 152 -0.59 8.97 17.66
C ASP A 152 -2.05 8.99 18.12
N GLY A 153 -2.83 8.01 17.65
CA GLY A 153 -4.25 7.86 17.97
C GLY A 153 -5.20 8.68 17.11
N LYS A 154 -4.69 9.56 16.23
CA LYS A 154 -5.48 10.29 15.23
C LYS A 154 -5.61 9.47 13.96
N GLN A 155 -6.80 9.44 13.37
CA GLN A 155 -7.05 8.82 12.07
C GLN A 155 -6.95 9.87 10.97
N LEU A 156 -5.73 10.09 10.46
CA LEU A 156 -5.43 11.15 9.47
C LEU A 156 -5.68 10.71 8.02
N GLY A 157 -5.96 9.44 7.80
CA GLY A 157 -6.34 8.89 6.51
C GLY A 157 -7.04 7.55 6.71
N LEU A 158 -7.84 7.12 5.72
CA LEU A 158 -8.51 5.81 5.74
C LEU A 158 -8.01 4.94 4.59
N PRO A 159 -7.72 3.66 4.85
CA PRO A 159 -7.27 2.71 3.83
C PRO A 159 -8.37 2.49 2.79
N THR A 160 -8.00 2.46 1.51
CA THR A 160 -8.93 2.22 0.40
C THR A 160 -9.13 0.74 0.07
N GLY A 161 -8.34 -0.13 0.66
CA GLY A 161 -8.38 -1.57 0.45
C GLY A 161 -7.43 -2.28 1.39
N ILE A 162 -7.42 -3.60 1.34
CA ILE A 162 -6.49 -4.48 2.03
C ILE A 162 -5.48 -4.98 1.02
N ALA A 163 -4.21 -4.73 1.26
CA ALA A 163 -3.08 -5.28 0.53
C ALA A 163 -2.12 -5.92 1.53
N GLY A 164 -1.40 -6.92 1.10
CA GLY A 164 -0.47 -7.59 1.98
C GLY A 164 0.06 -8.86 1.35
N PRO A 165 0.96 -9.56 2.04
CA PRO A 165 1.45 -10.84 1.60
C PRO A 165 0.35 -11.91 1.71
N ALA A 166 0.41 -12.88 0.82
CA ALA A 166 -0.47 -14.03 0.77
C ALA A 166 0.33 -15.31 0.48
N LEU A 167 -0.25 -16.45 0.82
CA LEU A 167 0.19 -17.75 0.34
C LEU A 167 -0.87 -18.27 -0.63
N VAL A 168 -0.49 -18.56 -1.87
CA VAL A 168 -1.33 -19.27 -2.84
C VAL A 168 -0.94 -20.75 -2.81
N VAL A 169 -1.91 -21.61 -2.64
CA VAL A 169 -1.72 -23.05 -2.40
C VAL A 169 -2.44 -23.85 -3.48
N ASN A 170 -1.73 -24.78 -4.12
CA ASN A 170 -2.34 -25.84 -4.91
C ASN A 170 -2.91 -26.89 -3.96
N GLU A 171 -4.23 -26.92 -3.82
CA GLU A 171 -4.93 -27.75 -2.82
C GLU A 171 -4.74 -29.24 -3.06
N GLU A 172 -4.73 -29.68 -4.33
CA GLU A 172 -4.50 -31.10 -4.65
C GLU A 172 -3.11 -31.57 -4.25
N LEU A 173 -2.08 -30.74 -4.44
CA LEU A 173 -0.72 -31.08 -4.03
C LEU A 173 -0.56 -31.00 -2.50
N ALA A 174 -1.14 -30.00 -1.85
CA ALA A 174 -1.12 -29.89 -0.39
C ALA A 174 -1.76 -31.14 0.25
N GLU A 175 -2.93 -31.56 -0.24
CA GLU A 175 -3.60 -32.78 0.22
C GLU A 175 -2.75 -34.03 -0.07
N LYS A 176 -2.18 -34.15 -1.29
CA LYS A 176 -1.33 -35.30 -1.69
C LYS A 176 -0.16 -35.51 -0.74
N TYR A 177 0.46 -34.41 -0.28
CA TYR A 177 1.63 -34.47 0.62
C TYR A 177 1.28 -34.31 2.10
N GLY A 178 -0.01 -34.16 2.45
CA GLY A 178 -0.48 -34.03 3.83
C GLY A 178 -0.05 -32.73 4.51
N ILE A 179 0.08 -31.63 3.74
CA ILE A 179 0.50 -30.32 4.23
C ILE A 179 -0.75 -29.48 4.53
N ASP A 180 -0.83 -28.97 5.76
CA ASP A 180 -1.92 -28.10 6.21
C ASP A 180 -1.44 -26.66 6.37
N PHE A 181 -1.80 -25.81 5.43
CA PHE A 181 -1.53 -24.37 5.48
C PHE A 181 -2.63 -23.54 6.19
N ASN A 182 -3.69 -24.19 6.69
CA ASN A 182 -4.77 -23.51 7.43
C ASN A 182 -4.44 -23.32 8.91
N THR A 183 -3.32 -23.87 9.36
CA THR A 183 -2.78 -23.67 10.71
C THR A 183 -1.43 -22.97 10.64
N GLN A 184 -1.10 -22.19 11.70
CA GLN A 184 0.20 -21.53 11.77
C GLN A 184 1.34 -22.55 11.84
N TYR A 185 2.38 -22.32 11.07
CA TYR A 185 3.58 -23.16 10.98
C TYR A 185 4.87 -22.33 11.00
N THR A 186 6.01 -23.01 11.21
CA THR A 186 7.33 -22.37 11.28
C THR A 186 8.10 -22.50 9.96
N TRP A 187 9.17 -21.67 9.80
CA TRP A 187 10.12 -21.83 8.70
C TRP A 187 10.77 -23.21 8.67
N ASP A 188 11.07 -23.78 9.83
CA ASP A 188 11.67 -25.12 9.90
C ASP A 188 10.69 -26.19 9.39
N GLN A 189 9.40 -26.11 9.76
CA GLN A 189 8.36 -26.97 9.21
C GLN A 189 8.22 -26.81 7.69
N PHE A 190 8.30 -25.57 7.21
CA PHE A 190 8.23 -25.28 5.78
C PHE A 190 9.38 -25.93 4.99
N ILE A 191 10.61 -25.83 5.51
CA ILE A 191 11.79 -26.50 4.93
C ILE A 191 11.59 -28.03 4.92
N GLU A 192 11.10 -28.58 6.02
CA GLU A 192 10.90 -30.04 6.13
C GLU A 192 9.81 -30.53 5.15
N TRP A 193 8.74 -29.78 4.97
CA TRP A 193 7.73 -30.08 3.95
C TRP A 193 8.32 -30.03 2.54
N GLY A 194 9.20 -29.06 2.26
CA GLY A 194 9.87 -28.98 0.96
C GLY A 194 10.73 -30.21 0.65
N LYS A 195 11.50 -30.70 1.64
CA LYS A 195 12.25 -31.95 1.52
C LYS A 195 11.34 -33.14 1.21
N GLN A 196 10.26 -33.29 1.99
CA GLN A 196 9.30 -34.39 1.82
C GLN A 196 8.66 -34.38 0.43
N VAL A 197 8.28 -33.21 -0.07
CA VAL A 197 7.70 -33.06 -1.42
C VAL A 197 8.68 -33.50 -2.48
N HIS A 198 9.91 -32.99 -2.46
CA HIS A 198 10.90 -33.27 -3.49
C HIS A 198 11.47 -34.69 -3.41
N GLU A 199 11.59 -35.27 -2.21
CA GLU A 199 11.95 -36.70 -2.03
C GLU A 199 10.88 -37.64 -2.58
N ALA A 200 9.59 -37.28 -2.44
CA ALA A 200 8.48 -38.06 -2.96
C ALA A 200 8.32 -37.94 -4.48
N ASP A 201 8.63 -36.75 -5.03
CA ASP A 201 8.55 -36.46 -6.47
C ASP A 201 9.62 -35.41 -6.84
N PRO A 202 10.76 -35.83 -7.44
CA PRO A 202 11.85 -34.93 -7.79
C PRO A 202 11.54 -33.86 -8.85
N ASP A 203 10.40 -33.96 -9.51
CA ASP A 203 9.91 -32.95 -10.46
C ASP A 203 8.99 -31.91 -9.80
N THR A 204 8.68 -32.09 -8.50
CA THR A 204 7.78 -31.21 -7.73
C THR A 204 8.57 -30.49 -6.62
N TYR A 205 8.26 -29.23 -6.41
CA TYR A 205 8.82 -28.38 -5.35
C TYR A 205 7.72 -27.84 -4.45
N LEU A 206 8.07 -27.48 -3.22
CA LEU A 206 7.10 -26.85 -2.32
C LEU A 206 6.83 -25.41 -2.77
N LEU A 207 7.87 -24.59 -3.01
CA LEU A 207 7.76 -23.16 -3.20
C LEU A 207 8.15 -22.72 -4.63
N CYS A 208 7.20 -22.10 -5.33
CA CYS A 208 7.51 -21.26 -6.51
C CYS A 208 7.99 -19.90 -6.04
N THR A 209 9.20 -19.48 -6.44
CA THR A 209 9.78 -18.20 -6.04
C THR A 209 10.87 -17.72 -7.00
N ASN A 210 11.25 -16.45 -6.87
CA ASN A 210 12.41 -15.86 -7.54
C ASN A 210 13.17 -14.95 -6.55
N LYS A 211 14.27 -14.33 -6.98
CA LYS A 211 15.12 -13.50 -6.11
C LYS A 211 14.37 -12.30 -5.52
N GLU A 212 13.45 -11.69 -6.26
CA GLU A 212 12.67 -10.55 -5.80
C GLU A 212 11.69 -10.96 -4.69
N TYR A 213 11.02 -12.09 -4.84
CA TYR A 213 10.12 -12.64 -3.82
C TYR A 213 10.90 -13.14 -2.60
N VAL A 214 12.05 -13.77 -2.80
CA VAL A 214 12.93 -14.14 -1.67
C VAL A 214 13.41 -12.88 -0.95
N THR A 215 13.77 -11.81 -1.66
CA THR A 215 14.16 -10.53 -1.06
C THR A 215 13.00 -9.92 -0.27
N ASN A 216 11.85 -9.75 -0.92
CA ASN A 216 10.74 -8.98 -0.35
C ASN A 216 9.92 -9.76 0.69
N LEU A 217 9.73 -11.07 0.49
CA LEU A 217 8.82 -11.90 1.30
C LEU A 217 9.54 -12.91 2.21
N VAL A 218 10.81 -13.22 1.96
CA VAL A 218 11.60 -14.06 2.86
C VAL A 218 12.57 -13.21 3.68
N PHE A 219 13.51 -12.51 3.04
CA PHE A 219 14.57 -11.79 3.74
C PHE A 219 14.02 -10.71 4.66
N PHE A 220 13.26 -9.76 4.15
CA PHE A 220 12.71 -8.68 4.98
C PHE A 220 11.83 -9.19 6.11
N THR A 221 11.05 -10.22 5.85
CA THR A 221 10.15 -10.82 6.85
C THR A 221 10.91 -11.53 7.94
N TYR A 222 11.80 -12.44 7.54
CA TYR A 222 12.61 -13.22 8.50
C TYR A 222 13.46 -12.32 9.39
N MET A 223 14.08 -11.28 8.82
CA MET A 223 14.89 -10.34 9.58
C MET A 223 14.07 -9.58 10.64
N LYS A 224 12.84 -9.17 10.32
CA LYS A 224 11.93 -8.56 11.30
C LYS A 224 11.48 -9.56 12.36
N GLN A 225 11.18 -10.78 11.96
CA GLN A 225 10.84 -11.86 12.91
C GLN A 225 12.01 -12.14 13.87
N LEU A 226 13.24 -12.18 13.37
CA LEU A 226 14.44 -12.45 14.15
C LEU A 226 14.79 -11.31 15.11
N THR A 227 14.74 -10.06 14.63
CA THR A 227 15.28 -8.90 15.33
C THR A 227 14.24 -8.05 16.04
N GLY A 228 12.99 -8.05 15.56
CA GLY A 228 11.93 -7.11 15.98
C GLY A 228 12.15 -5.69 15.47
N LYS A 229 12.96 -5.53 14.41
CA LYS A 229 13.36 -4.21 13.88
C LYS A 229 13.31 -4.21 12.35
N THR A 230 13.25 -3.01 11.77
CA THR A 230 13.55 -2.76 10.35
C THR A 230 15.06 -2.71 10.12
N ILE A 231 15.51 -2.79 8.87
CA ILE A 231 16.94 -2.78 8.52
C ILE A 231 17.60 -1.51 9.05
N PHE A 232 16.97 -0.37 8.77
CA PHE A 232 17.45 0.94 9.23
C PHE A 232 16.41 1.59 10.12
N ASP A 233 16.89 2.33 11.10
CA ASP A 233 16.05 3.30 11.80
C ASP A 233 15.84 4.51 10.88
N ALA A 234 14.59 4.85 10.59
CA ALA A 234 14.26 5.90 9.63
C ALA A 234 14.64 7.31 10.09
N ASP A 235 14.73 7.52 11.40
CA ASP A 235 15.02 8.82 12.02
C ASP A 235 16.51 8.99 12.32
N SER A 236 17.11 8.01 13.01
CA SER A 236 18.54 8.04 13.41
C SER A 236 19.48 7.61 12.29
N LYS A 237 18.98 6.92 11.25
CA LYS A 237 19.78 6.29 10.20
C LYS A 237 20.75 5.22 10.73
N GLU A 238 20.44 4.62 11.87
CA GLU A 238 21.19 3.50 12.38
C GLU A 238 20.91 2.22 11.60
N PHE A 239 21.93 1.43 11.36
CA PHE A 239 21.81 0.07 10.83
C PHE A 239 21.53 -0.88 11.98
N ASN A 240 20.36 -1.51 11.98
CA ASN A 240 19.86 -2.26 13.13
C ASN A 240 20.29 -3.72 13.19
N TYR A 241 20.88 -4.26 12.11
CA TYR A 241 21.22 -5.68 12.03
C TYR A 241 22.72 -5.90 12.24
N THR A 242 23.05 -7.05 12.78
CA THR A 242 24.43 -7.54 12.88
C THR A 242 24.78 -8.44 11.69
N GLU A 243 26.08 -8.71 11.47
CA GLU A 243 26.51 -9.71 10.47
C GLU A 243 25.91 -11.10 10.78
N GLU A 244 25.79 -11.46 12.09
CA GLU A 244 25.20 -12.72 12.53
C GLU A 244 23.68 -12.80 12.20
N ASP A 245 22.92 -11.72 12.39
CA ASP A 245 21.52 -11.68 12.02
C ASP A 245 21.33 -11.90 10.52
N ILE A 246 22.15 -11.23 9.70
CA ILE A 246 22.13 -11.38 8.24
C ILE A 246 22.52 -12.80 7.85
N GLN A 247 23.58 -13.37 8.47
CA GLN A 247 24.00 -14.74 8.21
C GLN A 247 22.89 -15.73 8.48
N ASN A 248 22.20 -15.63 9.63
CA ASN A 248 21.09 -16.51 9.98
C ASN A 248 19.98 -16.50 8.89
N CYS A 249 19.67 -15.34 8.35
CA CYS A 249 18.71 -15.23 7.25
C CYS A 249 19.26 -15.86 5.95
N LEU A 250 20.52 -15.63 5.62
CA LEU A 250 21.15 -16.22 4.43
C LEU A 250 21.32 -17.73 4.54
N ASP A 251 21.48 -18.27 5.76
CA ASP A 251 21.45 -19.71 6.03
C ASP A 251 20.05 -20.29 5.73
N LEU A 252 18.95 -19.59 6.10
CA LEU A 252 17.61 -19.96 5.68
C LEU A 252 17.47 -19.94 4.16
N VAL A 253 17.90 -18.84 3.51
CA VAL A 253 17.87 -18.73 2.03
C VAL A 253 18.60 -19.87 1.37
N LYS A 254 19.82 -20.17 1.85
CA LYS A 254 20.59 -21.32 1.36
C LYS A 254 19.85 -22.64 1.56
N SER A 255 19.20 -22.81 2.71
CA SER A 255 18.41 -24.00 3.04
C SER A 255 17.22 -24.21 2.09
N LEU A 256 16.58 -23.14 1.59
CA LEU A 256 15.51 -23.26 0.57
C LEU A 256 16.03 -23.94 -0.71
N TYR A 257 17.23 -23.59 -1.16
CA TYR A 257 17.83 -24.16 -2.37
C TYR A 257 18.48 -25.53 -2.11
N ASP A 258 19.27 -25.69 -1.07
CA ASP A 258 20.01 -26.93 -0.77
C ASP A 258 19.09 -28.13 -0.48
N ASN A 259 17.91 -27.86 0.09
CA ASN A 259 16.92 -28.88 0.40
C ASN A 259 15.82 -29.00 -0.68
N ASN A 260 16.02 -28.38 -1.84
CA ASN A 260 15.06 -28.42 -2.95
C ASN A 260 13.64 -27.98 -2.53
N VAL A 261 13.52 -27.02 -1.60
CA VAL A 261 12.22 -26.44 -1.23
C VAL A 261 11.67 -25.63 -2.40
N CYS A 262 12.53 -24.99 -3.15
CA CYS A 262 12.26 -24.29 -4.41
C CYS A 262 13.17 -24.80 -5.53
N ALA A 263 12.85 -24.46 -6.77
CA ALA A 263 13.69 -24.75 -7.91
C ALA A 263 15.05 -24.04 -7.78
N PRO A 264 16.12 -24.57 -8.40
CA PRO A 264 17.46 -23.96 -8.35
C PRO A 264 17.42 -22.48 -8.75
N ALA A 265 18.24 -21.65 -8.09
CA ALA A 265 18.34 -20.21 -8.39
C ALA A 265 18.61 -19.93 -9.88
N SER A 266 19.40 -20.79 -10.54
CA SER A 266 19.67 -20.69 -11.97
C SER A 266 18.44 -20.91 -12.87
N TYR A 267 17.44 -21.63 -12.39
CA TYR A 267 16.16 -21.77 -13.07
C TYR A 267 15.26 -20.56 -12.79
N SER A 268 15.05 -20.21 -11.53
CA SER A 268 14.15 -19.15 -11.12
C SER A 268 14.58 -17.75 -11.58
N SER A 269 15.88 -17.55 -11.86
CA SER A 269 16.39 -16.27 -12.41
C SER A 269 15.84 -15.91 -13.78
N ALA A 270 15.27 -16.87 -14.52
CA ALA A 270 14.58 -16.59 -15.78
C ALA A 270 13.22 -15.90 -15.60
N TYR A 271 12.65 -15.93 -14.40
CA TYR A 271 11.33 -15.41 -14.06
C TYR A 271 11.47 -14.29 -13.01
N SER A 272 12.10 -13.19 -13.41
CA SER A 272 12.37 -12.03 -12.57
C SER A 272 11.11 -11.15 -12.42
N ASN A 273 11.14 -10.26 -11.42
CA ASN A 273 10.03 -9.35 -11.09
C ASN A 273 8.71 -10.11 -10.78
N ASP A 274 7.60 -9.59 -11.24
CA ASP A 274 6.25 -10.13 -10.97
C ASP A 274 5.82 -11.19 -11.99
N ASP A 275 6.74 -11.94 -12.60
CA ASP A 275 6.47 -12.81 -13.74
C ASP A 275 6.41 -14.30 -13.38
N LEU A 276 6.24 -14.62 -12.08
CA LEU A 276 6.13 -16.01 -11.59
C LEU A 276 4.99 -16.80 -12.22
N GLN A 277 3.89 -16.13 -12.61
CA GLN A 277 2.78 -16.77 -13.30
C GLN A 277 3.17 -17.33 -14.68
N SER A 278 4.28 -16.89 -15.26
CA SER A 278 4.79 -17.39 -16.54
C SER A 278 5.76 -18.58 -16.38
N ASP A 279 6.09 -18.98 -15.15
CA ASP A 279 6.93 -20.15 -14.88
C ASP A 279 6.27 -21.43 -15.41
N PRO A 280 6.90 -22.18 -16.36
CA PRO A 280 6.33 -23.40 -16.92
C PRO A 280 6.03 -24.49 -15.89
N ASN A 281 6.79 -24.55 -14.78
CA ASN A 281 6.52 -25.51 -13.72
C ASN A 281 5.32 -25.08 -12.87
N TRP A 282 5.09 -23.76 -12.69
CA TRP A 282 3.85 -23.27 -12.08
C TRP A 282 2.63 -23.60 -12.95
N ILE A 283 2.71 -23.29 -14.25
CA ILE A 283 1.64 -23.58 -15.22
C ILE A 283 1.37 -25.09 -15.30
N ALA A 284 2.40 -25.92 -15.13
CA ALA A 284 2.27 -27.39 -15.14
C ALA A 284 1.83 -27.97 -13.78
N GLY A 285 1.58 -27.16 -12.76
CA GLY A 285 1.16 -27.62 -11.44
C GLY A 285 2.23 -28.39 -10.68
N LYS A 286 3.50 -28.01 -10.82
CA LYS A 286 4.65 -28.67 -10.16
C LYS A 286 5.12 -27.97 -8.88
N TYR A 287 4.37 -26.99 -8.39
CA TYR A 287 4.63 -26.34 -7.11
C TYR A 287 3.42 -26.45 -6.20
N VAL A 288 3.67 -26.72 -4.91
CA VAL A 288 2.61 -26.80 -3.90
C VAL A 288 2.10 -25.42 -3.55
N CYS A 289 2.98 -24.41 -3.46
CA CYS A 289 2.58 -23.05 -3.11
C CYS A 289 3.50 -21.99 -3.72
N THR A 290 3.06 -20.75 -3.60
CA THR A 290 3.89 -19.56 -3.81
C THR A 290 3.55 -18.49 -2.78
N PHE A 291 4.55 -17.75 -2.31
CA PHE A 291 4.30 -16.46 -1.68
C PHE A 291 3.84 -15.49 -2.75
N ALA A 292 2.89 -14.64 -2.41
CA ALA A 292 2.26 -13.70 -3.33
C ALA A 292 1.85 -12.43 -2.59
N TYR A 293 1.29 -11.49 -3.34
CA TYR A 293 0.51 -10.40 -2.78
C TYR A 293 -0.97 -10.65 -3.09
N ILE A 294 -1.86 -10.18 -2.21
CA ILE A 294 -3.31 -10.34 -2.40
C ILE A 294 -3.74 -9.88 -3.80
N SER A 295 -3.15 -8.78 -4.30
CA SER A 295 -3.46 -8.23 -5.62
C SER A 295 -3.02 -9.11 -6.80
N THR A 296 -2.13 -10.08 -6.59
CA THR A 296 -1.61 -10.96 -7.66
C THR A 296 -2.20 -12.37 -7.61
N ILE A 297 -3.06 -12.69 -6.65
CA ILE A 297 -3.66 -14.03 -6.49
C ILE A 297 -4.35 -14.46 -7.80
N ASN A 298 -5.23 -13.63 -8.36
CA ASN A 298 -5.98 -13.97 -9.57
C ASN A 298 -5.05 -14.26 -10.77
N VAL A 299 -3.94 -13.53 -10.89
CA VAL A 299 -2.98 -13.75 -11.97
C VAL A 299 -2.27 -15.09 -11.81
N MET A 300 -1.89 -15.42 -10.57
CA MET A 300 -1.23 -16.69 -10.25
C MET A 300 -2.17 -17.89 -10.46
N THR A 301 -3.41 -17.81 -10.00
CA THR A 301 -4.39 -18.92 -10.12
C THR A 301 -4.85 -19.12 -11.56
N ALA A 302 -5.04 -18.05 -12.32
CA ALA A 302 -5.42 -18.12 -13.73
C ALA A 302 -4.33 -18.72 -14.64
N ALA A 303 -3.08 -18.71 -14.23
CA ALA A 303 -1.98 -19.28 -15.01
C ALA A 303 -2.04 -20.79 -15.14
N ASN A 304 -2.74 -21.48 -14.22
CA ASN A 304 -3.00 -22.92 -14.28
C ASN A 304 -4.47 -23.21 -13.92
N GLU A 305 -5.34 -23.11 -14.91
CA GLU A 305 -6.78 -23.40 -14.77
C GLU A 305 -7.09 -24.86 -14.47
N GLY A 306 -6.10 -25.76 -14.57
CA GLY A 306 -6.26 -27.19 -14.34
C GLY A 306 -6.16 -27.61 -12.87
N ALA A 307 -5.81 -26.69 -11.96
CA ALA A 307 -5.64 -26.96 -10.53
C ALA A 307 -6.61 -26.11 -9.69
N THR A 308 -6.98 -26.63 -8.53
CA THR A 308 -7.72 -25.90 -7.50
C THR A 308 -6.75 -25.18 -6.59
N TYR A 309 -6.96 -23.87 -6.42
CA TYR A 309 -6.11 -23.05 -5.57
C TYR A 309 -6.89 -22.54 -4.36
N GLY A 310 -6.20 -22.53 -3.22
CA GLY A 310 -6.61 -21.90 -1.98
C GLY A 310 -5.56 -20.92 -1.48
N THR A 311 -5.76 -20.42 -0.26
CA THR A 311 -4.80 -19.54 0.43
C THR A 311 -4.60 -20.03 1.86
N GLY A 312 -3.44 -19.74 2.46
CA GLY A 312 -3.11 -20.20 3.80
C GLY A 312 -2.28 -19.19 4.58
N TYR A 313 -1.92 -19.58 5.80
CA TYR A 313 -1.02 -18.82 6.65
C TYR A 313 0.39 -18.76 6.05
N LEU A 314 1.14 -17.74 6.42
CA LEU A 314 2.55 -17.57 6.09
C LEU A 314 3.43 -18.02 7.27
N PRO A 315 4.68 -18.47 7.02
CA PRO A 315 5.51 -19.04 8.08
C PRO A 315 5.96 -18.00 9.10
N LEU A 316 6.15 -18.43 10.36
CA LEU A 316 6.74 -17.65 11.43
C LEU A 316 8.03 -18.28 11.91
N LEU A 317 8.96 -17.44 12.35
CA LEU A 317 10.13 -17.90 13.10
C LEU A 317 9.69 -18.34 14.51
N ASP A 318 10.19 -19.46 15.00
CA ASP A 318 9.95 -19.84 16.40
C ASP A 318 10.55 -18.80 17.34
N GLY A 319 9.76 -18.31 18.28
CA GLY A 319 10.16 -17.21 19.16
C GLY A 319 10.32 -15.85 18.46
N ALA A 320 9.61 -15.63 17.35
CA ALA A 320 9.61 -14.37 16.61
C ALA A 320 9.40 -13.15 17.52
N LYS A 321 10.23 -12.13 17.34
CA LYS A 321 10.14 -10.86 18.08
C LYS A 321 9.14 -9.87 17.46
N ASP A 322 8.83 -10.06 16.18
CA ASP A 322 7.82 -9.35 15.41
C ASP A 322 7.10 -10.35 14.50
N ASN A 323 5.88 -10.08 14.09
CA ASN A 323 5.20 -10.97 13.13
C ASN A 323 5.95 -11.04 11.79
N GLY A 324 6.61 -9.96 11.40
CA GLY A 324 7.36 -9.82 10.15
C GLY A 324 6.47 -9.61 8.92
N TRP A 325 5.26 -10.17 8.94
CA TRP A 325 4.26 -9.97 7.89
C TRP A 325 3.42 -8.75 8.22
N ALA A 326 3.40 -7.78 7.33
CA ALA A 326 2.64 -6.55 7.48
C ALA A 326 1.46 -6.53 6.52
N CYS A 327 0.27 -6.26 7.04
CA CYS A 327 -0.91 -6.00 6.23
C CYS A 327 -1.01 -4.50 5.97
N ASN A 328 -0.61 -4.08 4.79
CA ASN A 328 -0.66 -2.69 4.36
C ASN A 328 -1.95 -2.41 3.60
N CYS A 329 -2.33 -1.15 3.54
CA CYS A 329 -3.30 -0.69 2.54
C CYS A 329 -2.59 -0.33 1.22
N PRO A 330 -3.30 -0.42 0.08
CA PRO A 330 -2.74 0.04 -1.19
C PRO A 330 -2.61 1.56 -1.26
N GLN A 331 -3.55 2.29 -0.66
CA GLN A 331 -3.56 3.76 -0.52
C GLN A 331 -4.42 4.16 0.67
N VAL A 332 -4.23 5.39 1.14
CA VAL A 332 -5.14 6.06 2.07
C VAL A 332 -5.81 7.26 1.40
N LEU A 333 -7.06 7.55 1.77
CA LEU A 333 -7.72 8.81 1.46
C LEU A 333 -7.65 9.70 2.68
N ALA A 334 -7.24 10.95 2.50
CA ALA A 334 -7.11 11.93 3.56
C ALA A 334 -7.80 13.24 3.18
N VAL A 335 -8.35 13.94 4.17
CA VAL A 335 -8.89 15.29 4.01
C VAL A 335 -7.84 16.29 4.44
N THR A 336 -7.53 17.26 3.58
CA THR A 336 -6.48 18.25 3.88
C THR A 336 -6.96 19.27 4.90
N SER A 337 -6.07 19.75 5.77
CA SER A 337 -6.37 20.75 6.78
C SER A 337 -6.73 22.13 6.18
N THR A 338 -6.45 22.33 4.89
CA THR A 338 -6.84 23.54 4.14
C THR A 338 -8.25 23.48 3.56
N CYS A 339 -8.94 22.33 3.65
CA CYS A 339 -10.31 22.16 3.22
C CYS A 339 -11.24 23.16 3.91
N LYS A 340 -12.03 23.87 3.13
CA LYS A 340 -12.95 24.92 3.65
C LYS A 340 -14.34 24.38 4.02
N ALA A 341 -14.63 23.16 3.62
CA ALA A 341 -15.91 22.49 3.90
C ALA A 341 -15.67 21.05 4.37
N PRO A 342 -14.98 20.85 5.51
CA PRO A 342 -14.58 19.53 5.97
C PRO A 342 -15.78 18.60 6.22
N GLU A 343 -16.90 19.10 6.71
CA GLU A 343 -18.12 18.31 6.92
C GLU A 343 -18.65 17.74 5.58
N ALA A 344 -18.57 18.52 4.50
CA ALA A 344 -18.97 18.04 3.18
C ALA A 344 -18.01 17.00 2.63
N ALA A 345 -16.70 17.17 2.86
CA ALA A 345 -15.66 16.19 2.48
C ALA A 345 -15.85 14.88 3.25
N MET A 346 -16.08 14.94 4.57
CA MET A 346 -16.34 13.77 5.40
C MET A 346 -17.63 13.07 4.99
N LYS A 347 -18.69 13.81 4.69
CA LYS A 347 -19.96 13.25 4.18
C LYS A 347 -19.77 12.49 2.86
N PHE A 348 -18.94 13.02 1.95
CA PHE A 348 -18.63 12.31 0.72
C PHE A 348 -17.81 11.04 0.98
N LEU A 349 -16.82 11.11 1.84
CA LEU A 349 -16.00 9.94 2.17
C LEU A 349 -16.77 8.89 2.97
N ASP A 350 -17.70 9.31 3.84
CA ASP A 350 -18.63 8.37 4.50
C ASP A 350 -19.49 7.64 3.46
N TYR A 351 -20.04 8.36 2.49
CA TYR A 351 -20.74 7.75 1.36
C TYR A 351 -19.84 6.81 0.56
N PHE A 352 -18.60 7.21 0.30
CA PHE A 352 -17.62 6.44 -0.47
C PHE A 352 -17.28 5.09 0.18
N PHE A 353 -17.16 5.06 1.52
CA PHE A 353 -16.76 3.87 2.27
C PHE A 353 -17.91 3.06 2.87
N ASN A 354 -19.13 3.64 3.01
CA ASN A 354 -20.19 3.02 3.78
C ASN A 354 -21.52 2.88 3.02
N SER A 355 -21.67 3.45 1.81
CA SER A 355 -22.91 3.25 1.05
C SER A 355 -22.86 2.00 0.19
N ASP A 356 -23.97 1.25 0.13
CA ASP A 356 -24.10 0.03 -0.68
C ASP A 356 -23.77 0.29 -2.16
N TYR A 357 -24.23 1.45 -2.68
CA TYR A 357 -23.95 1.83 -4.06
C TYR A 357 -22.47 2.03 -4.34
N ALA A 358 -21.77 2.78 -3.48
CA ALA A 358 -20.35 3.03 -3.66
C ALA A 358 -19.53 1.75 -3.50
N GLU A 359 -19.86 0.92 -2.50
CA GLU A 359 -19.18 -0.34 -2.24
C GLU A 359 -19.32 -1.33 -3.41
N SER A 360 -20.52 -1.48 -3.98
CA SER A 360 -20.78 -2.32 -5.16
C SER A 360 -20.09 -1.76 -6.42
N THR A 361 -20.11 -0.43 -6.62
CA THR A 361 -19.52 0.22 -7.80
C THR A 361 -17.98 0.19 -7.76
N LEU A 362 -17.39 0.46 -6.61
CA LEU A 362 -15.93 0.44 -6.42
C LEU A 362 -15.38 -0.98 -6.43
N ALA A 363 -16.14 -1.93 -5.88
CA ALA A 363 -15.75 -3.32 -5.81
C ALA A 363 -14.25 -3.49 -5.43
N CYS A 364 -13.48 -4.18 -6.25
CA CYS A 364 -12.06 -4.46 -6.02
C CYS A 364 -11.09 -3.56 -6.80
N VAL A 365 -11.55 -2.43 -7.39
CA VAL A 365 -10.67 -1.55 -8.20
C VAL A 365 -9.52 -0.89 -7.40
N ARG A 366 -9.56 -0.97 -6.07
CA ARG A 366 -8.53 -0.48 -5.15
C ARG A 366 -7.93 -1.59 -4.27
N SER A 367 -8.02 -2.85 -4.68
CA SER A 367 -7.75 -4.09 -3.91
C SER A 367 -8.99 -4.59 -3.17
N VAL A 368 -8.84 -5.62 -2.33
CA VAL A 368 -9.93 -6.12 -1.49
C VAL A 368 -10.46 -4.99 -0.62
N PRO A 369 -11.78 -4.75 -0.58
CA PRO A 369 -12.34 -3.63 0.17
C PRO A 369 -11.98 -3.64 1.66
N PRO A 370 -11.75 -2.45 2.27
CA PRO A 370 -11.28 -2.36 3.65
C PRO A 370 -12.38 -2.61 4.67
N THR A 371 -13.66 -2.41 4.30
CA THR A 371 -14.81 -2.59 5.20
C THR A 371 -15.38 -3.99 5.09
N ALA A 372 -15.87 -4.54 6.20
CA ALA A 372 -16.52 -5.86 6.21
C ALA A 372 -17.76 -5.87 5.30
N LYS A 373 -18.54 -4.80 5.34
CA LYS A 373 -19.74 -4.64 4.53
C LYS A 373 -19.44 -4.64 3.03
N ALA A 374 -18.42 -3.92 2.57
CA ALA A 374 -18.03 -3.91 1.17
C ALA A 374 -17.57 -5.29 0.70
N ARG A 375 -16.86 -6.04 1.54
CA ARG A 375 -16.47 -7.43 1.20
C ARG A 375 -17.68 -8.35 1.04
N GLU A 376 -18.67 -8.25 1.94
CA GLU A 376 -19.93 -9.02 1.82
C GLU A 376 -20.71 -8.67 0.54
N ILE A 377 -20.76 -7.38 0.15
CA ILE A 377 -21.40 -6.93 -1.09
C ILE A 377 -20.63 -7.51 -2.29
N CYS A 378 -19.33 -7.37 -2.34
CA CYS A 378 -18.50 -7.87 -3.43
C CYS A 378 -18.55 -9.40 -3.57
N GLU A 379 -18.61 -10.13 -2.46
CA GLU A 379 -18.81 -11.58 -2.46
C GLU A 379 -20.17 -11.94 -3.07
N LYS A 380 -21.23 -11.29 -2.62
CA LYS A 380 -22.59 -11.51 -3.11
C LYS A 380 -22.73 -11.18 -4.59
N ASP A 381 -22.09 -10.11 -5.06
CA ASP A 381 -22.12 -9.65 -6.44
C ASP A 381 -21.16 -10.46 -7.35
N GLY A 382 -20.33 -11.34 -6.76
CA GLY A 382 -19.35 -12.16 -7.47
C GLY A 382 -18.17 -11.38 -8.04
N THR A 383 -17.90 -10.19 -7.49
CA THR A 383 -16.77 -9.32 -7.91
C THR A 383 -15.52 -9.50 -7.07
N LEU A 384 -15.61 -10.21 -5.94
CA LEU A 384 -14.49 -10.56 -5.08
C LEU A 384 -14.19 -12.05 -5.21
N ASP A 385 -12.97 -12.36 -5.62
CA ASP A 385 -12.47 -13.74 -5.64
C ASP A 385 -12.38 -14.30 -4.21
N PRO A 386 -12.90 -15.52 -3.95
CA PRO A 386 -12.87 -16.13 -2.62
C PRO A 386 -11.47 -16.28 -2.03
N ASN A 387 -10.46 -16.54 -2.87
CA ASN A 387 -9.07 -16.66 -2.42
C ASN A 387 -8.50 -15.31 -1.99
N MET A 388 -8.81 -14.24 -2.74
CA MET A 388 -8.43 -12.89 -2.33
C MET A 388 -9.09 -12.51 -1.01
N MET A 389 -10.37 -12.87 -0.81
CA MET A 389 -11.08 -12.59 0.44
C MET A 389 -10.46 -13.36 1.61
N ASN A 390 -10.20 -14.66 1.44
CA ASN A 390 -9.58 -15.48 2.48
C ASN A 390 -8.17 -14.96 2.82
N ALA A 391 -7.36 -14.65 1.82
CA ALA A 391 -6.03 -14.06 2.01
C ALA A 391 -6.09 -12.72 2.77
N ALA A 392 -7.05 -11.86 2.45
CA ALA A 392 -7.25 -10.59 3.15
C ALA A 392 -7.67 -10.80 4.61
N ASN A 393 -8.52 -11.77 4.89
CA ASN A 393 -8.92 -12.13 6.25
C ASN A 393 -7.74 -12.65 7.08
N ILE A 394 -6.87 -13.47 6.50
CA ILE A 394 -5.63 -13.92 7.14
C ILE A 394 -4.68 -12.73 7.34
N ALA A 395 -4.44 -11.94 6.29
CA ALA A 395 -3.49 -10.83 6.31
C ALA A 395 -3.91 -9.72 7.29
N SER A 396 -5.20 -9.48 7.51
CA SER A 396 -5.68 -8.51 8.50
C SER A 396 -5.22 -8.82 9.92
N GLY A 397 -4.88 -10.08 10.21
CA GLY A 397 -4.28 -10.51 11.47
C GLY A 397 -2.77 -10.25 11.57
N TYR A 398 -2.10 -9.87 10.48
CA TYR A 398 -0.66 -9.62 10.48
C TYR A 398 -0.36 -8.19 10.95
N SER A 399 0.44 -8.09 12.01
CA SER A 399 0.78 -6.84 12.69
C SER A 399 2.29 -6.52 12.63
N GLY A 400 3.00 -7.12 11.67
CA GLY A 400 4.44 -6.94 11.53
C GLY A 400 4.82 -5.51 11.14
N LEU A 401 6.07 -5.16 11.43
CA LEU A 401 6.65 -3.89 11.02
C LEU A 401 6.66 -3.76 9.50
N THR A 402 6.34 -2.56 9.01
CA THR A 402 6.55 -2.20 7.60
C THR A 402 8.03 -1.91 7.36
N ASN A 403 8.48 -2.02 6.10
CA ASN A 403 9.85 -1.67 5.76
C ASN A 403 10.08 -0.16 5.92
N ASP A 404 11.29 0.20 6.32
CA ASP A 404 11.70 1.60 6.36
C ASP A 404 12.00 2.15 4.94
N LYS A 405 12.01 3.48 4.79
CA LYS A 405 12.21 4.14 3.50
C LYS A 405 13.58 3.86 2.86
N TYR A 406 14.61 3.62 3.67
CA TYR A 406 15.96 3.38 3.17
C TYR A 406 16.12 1.93 2.70
N SER A 407 15.53 0.97 3.41
CA SER A 407 15.53 -0.44 2.99
C SER A 407 14.66 -0.65 1.74
N SER A 408 13.63 0.16 1.55
CA SER A 408 12.76 0.13 0.37
C SER A 408 13.37 0.79 -0.87
N ALA A 409 14.48 1.53 -0.71
CA ALA A 409 15.16 2.20 -1.82
C ALA A 409 15.79 1.19 -2.81
N PRO A 410 15.79 1.50 -4.11
CA PRO A 410 16.30 0.59 -5.15
C PRO A 410 17.71 0.09 -4.91
N GLU A 411 18.64 0.96 -4.46
CA GLU A 411 20.04 0.61 -4.20
C GLU A 411 20.16 -0.41 -3.06
N SER A 412 19.44 -0.21 -1.95
CA SER A 412 19.42 -1.14 -0.82
C SER A 412 18.82 -2.49 -1.22
N LYS A 413 17.68 -2.48 -1.92
CA LYS A 413 17.06 -3.71 -2.44
C LYS A 413 17.99 -4.46 -3.39
N GLN A 414 18.72 -3.77 -4.24
CA GLN A 414 19.66 -4.39 -5.17
C GLN A 414 20.80 -5.09 -4.44
N ILE A 415 21.39 -4.45 -3.41
CA ILE A 415 22.45 -5.07 -2.59
C ILE A 415 21.96 -6.39 -1.98
N ILE A 416 20.73 -6.38 -1.43
CA ILE A 416 20.15 -7.55 -0.80
C ILE A 416 19.85 -8.64 -1.84
N ALA A 417 19.21 -8.29 -2.96
CA ALA A 417 18.84 -9.22 -4.02
C ALA A 417 20.07 -9.89 -4.66
N ASP A 418 21.12 -9.14 -4.93
CA ASP A 418 22.36 -9.69 -5.51
C ASP A 418 23.07 -10.65 -4.54
N THR A 419 23.03 -10.34 -3.23
CA THR A 419 23.58 -11.24 -2.21
C THR A 419 22.77 -12.54 -2.10
N ILE A 420 21.43 -12.45 -2.09
CA ILE A 420 20.53 -13.60 -2.10
C ILE A 420 20.78 -14.48 -3.31
N GLU A 421 20.92 -13.87 -4.48
CA GLU A 421 21.20 -14.58 -5.73
C GLU A 421 22.56 -15.29 -5.69
N ALA A 422 23.61 -14.62 -5.20
CA ALA A 422 24.95 -15.20 -5.05
C ALA A 422 24.97 -16.40 -4.10
N VAL A 423 24.22 -16.35 -2.99
CA VAL A 423 24.04 -17.47 -2.06
C VAL A 423 23.24 -18.60 -2.73
N GLY A 424 22.18 -18.27 -3.45
CA GLY A 424 21.35 -19.24 -4.18
C GLY A 424 22.12 -19.98 -5.29
N TYR A 425 23.03 -19.31 -5.97
CA TYR A 425 23.95 -19.93 -6.94
C TYR A 425 25.09 -20.71 -6.28
N GLY A 426 25.27 -20.61 -4.97
CA GLY A 426 26.39 -21.22 -4.27
C GLY A 426 27.77 -20.60 -4.63
N THR A 427 27.80 -19.37 -5.15
CA THR A 427 29.02 -18.65 -5.49
C THR A 427 29.71 -18.04 -4.28
N THR A 428 28.96 -17.87 -3.19
CA THR A 428 29.45 -17.42 -1.88
C THR A 428 28.79 -18.20 -0.77
N ASP A 429 29.44 -18.38 0.36
CA ASP A 429 28.84 -18.95 1.57
C ASP A 429 28.10 -17.86 2.37
N PRO A 430 27.08 -18.21 3.19
CA PRO A 430 26.29 -17.25 3.94
C PRO A 430 27.08 -16.31 4.86
N ALA A 431 28.17 -16.79 5.49
CA ALA A 431 28.95 -15.97 6.40
C ALA A 431 29.74 -14.88 5.64
N SER A 432 30.39 -15.25 4.54
CA SER A 432 31.09 -14.29 3.66
C SER A 432 30.11 -13.29 3.04
N ALA A 433 28.97 -13.78 2.56
CA ALA A 433 27.91 -12.97 1.99
C ALA A 433 27.32 -11.97 3.00
N ALA A 434 27.11 -12.40 4.24
CA ALA A 434 26.60 -11.55 5.32
C ALA A 434 27.58 -10.41 5.65
N SER A 435 28.88 -10.71 5.77
CA SER A 435 29.90 -9.69 6.02
C SER A 435 29.97 -8.65 4.90
N ASP A 436 29.86 -9.08 3.64
CA ASP A 436 29.89 -8.18 2.50
C ASP A 436 28.61 -7.35 2.38
N MET A 437 27.43 -7.95 2.59
CA MET A 437 26.15 -7.23 2.62
C MET A 437 26.15 -6.20 3.75
N TYR A 438 26.60 -6.57 4.96
CA TYR A 438 26.69 -5.66 6.09
C TYR A 438 27.52 -4.41 5.76
N LYS A 439 28.69 -4.57 5.15
CA LYS A 439 29.56 -3.46 4.74
C LYS A 439 28.88 -2.57 3.68
N GLN A 440 28.26 -3.17 2.67
CA GLN A 440 27.59 -2.43 1.60
C GLN A 440 26.40 -1.62 2.15
N LEU A 441 25.53 -2.21 2.97
CA LEU A 441 24.41 -1.54 3.59
C LEU A 441 24.84 -0.47 4.60
N SER A 442 25.93 -0.71 5.37
CA SER A 442 26.51 0.31 6.26
C SER A 442 27.05 1.51 5.48
N ASN A 443 27.69 1.29 4.35
CA ASN A 443 28.17 2.36 3.47
C ASN A 443 26.99 3.12 2.85
N TYR A 444 25.96 2.39 2.38
CA TYR A 444 24.76 2.97 1.81
C TYR A 444 24.09 3.94 2.79
N ILE A 445 23.79 3.49 4.01
CA ILE A 445 23.08 4.34 4.98
C ILE A 445 23.93 5.52 5.45
N SER A 446 25.26 5.35 5.51
CA SER A 446 26.17 6.43 5.89
C SER A 446 26.23 7.55 4.84
N ALA A 447 25.82 7.27 3.60
CA ALA A 447 25.79 8.22 2.50
C ALA A 447 24.46 8.96 2.37
N GLN A 448 23.42 8.53 3.10
CA GLN A 448 22.09 9.17 3.12
C GLN A 448 22.06 10.34 4.10
#